data_e2668358c4ae5712a0da9d87718b3f31
#
_entry.id   e2668358c4ae5712a0da9d87718b3f31
#
_cell.length_a   1.000
_cell.length_b   1.000
_cell.length_c   1.000
_cell.angle_alpha   90.00
_cell.angle_beta   90.00
_cell.angle_gamma   90.00
#
_symmetry.space_group_name_H-M   'P 1'
#
loop_
_entity.id
_entity.type
_entity.pdbx_description
1 polymer ?
#
loop_
_entity_poly.entity_id
_entity_poly.type
_entity_poly.pdbx_seq_one_letter_code
_entity_poly.pdbx_strand_id
1 'polypeptide(L)'
;HQPFKALKLQYPTKVEGSSTLLLNACAPQAQHVKMIFPARENMPKVAMPEVEIHWYDGGMMPERPKGFPEGKQLMQSGGGLTIFHGTKDTLICGCYGQNPWLLSGRKPNAPKVCRRVPKAMNGGHEMDWVRACKEDKSNRIMTKSDFSEAGPMNEMVAMGVLAIRLQALNKTLEWDGANMCFTNIGDNETIRTVIKDGFKIHNGHPTFCLLYTSPSPRD
;
A
#
# COMPACT_ATOMS: atom_id res chain seq x y z
N HIS A 1 -2.95 2.11 0.91
CA HIS A 1 -3.52 3.38 0.43
C HIS A 1 -3.79 4.38 1.55
N GLN A 2 -4.36 3.95 2.70
CA GLN A 2 -4.72 4.86 3.80
C GLN A 2 -3.53 5.67 4.35
N PRO A 3 -2.41 5.05 4.77
CA PRO A 3 -1.25 5.81 5.22
C PRO A 3 -0.68 6.70 4.12
N PHE A 4 -0.60 6.16 2.91
CA PHE A 4 -0.09 6.87 1.74
C PHE A 4 -0.82 8.20 1.54
N LYS A 5 -2.15 8.16 1.51
CA LYS A 5 -2.99 9.35 1.31
C LYS A 5 -3.05 10.26 2.55
N ALA A 6 -3.24 9.68 3.73
CA ALA A 6 -3.37 10.44 4.97
C ALA A 6 -2.09 11.22 5.32
N LEU A 7 -0.94 10.63 5.06
CA LEU A 7 0.37 11.22 5.32
C LEU A 7 0.97 11.91 4.09
N LYS A 8 0.25 11.95 2.97
CA LYS A 8 0.71 12.52 1.70
C LYS A 8 2.09 11.98 1.31
N LEU A 9 2.25 10.69 1.43
CA LEU A 9 3.48 10.02 1.02
C LEU A 9 3.63 10.07 -0.50
N GLN A 10 4.85 9.99 -0.97
CA GLN A 10 5.20 9.91 -2.38
C GLN A 10 5.97 8.62 -2.63
N TYR A 11 7.28 8.72 -2.81
CA TYR A 11 8.13 7.56 -3.05
C TYR A 11 8.88 7.17 -1.79
N PRO A 12 8.90 5.90 -1.40
CA PRO A 12 9.85 5.44 -0.41
C PRO A 12 11.27 5.50 -1.01
N THR A 13 12.25 5.77 -0.19
CA THR A 13 13.67 5.76 -0.59
C THR A 13 14.35 4.44 -0.27
N LYS A 14 13.77 3.66 0.66
CA LYS A 14 14.31 2.37 1.05
C LYS A 14 13.18 1.37 1.23
N VAL A 15 13.47 0.11 0.88
CA VAL A 15 12.53 -0.98 1.07
C VAL A 15 13.26 -2.25 1.49
N GLU A 16 12.63 -3.02 2.36
CA GLU A 16 13.12 -4.31 2.85
C GLU A 16 11.96 -5.28 2.93
N GLY A 17 12.16 -6.52 2.51
CA GLY A 17 11.13 -7.54 2.49
C GLY A 17 11.59 -8.84 3.10
N SER A 18 10.69 -9.51 3.80
CA SER A 18 10.86 -10.88 4.28
C SER A 18 9.55 -11.65 4.14
N SER A 19 9.66 -12.95 3.91
CA SER A 19 8.47 -13.77 3.69
C SER A 19 8.67 -15.21 4.13
N THR A 20 7.57 -15.94 4.21
CA THR A 20 7.59 -17.40 4.22
C THR A 20 8.21 -17.94 2.92
N LEU A 21 8.25 -19.26 2.76
CA LEU A 21 8.82 -19.91 1.58
C LEU A 21 8.40 -19.19 0.28
N LEU A 22 9.39 -18.64 -0.42
CA LEU A 22 9.20 -17.94 -1.68
C LEU A 22 9.23 -18.92 -2.84
N LEU A 23 8.10 -19.12 -3.47
CA LEU A 23 7.97 -19.90 -4.68
C LEU A 23 8.10 -19.00 -5.91
N ASN A 24 8.70 -19.54 -6.98
CA ASN A 24 8.94 -18.75 -8.19
C ASN A 24 7.65 -18.30 -8.89
N ALA A 25 6.57 -19.07 -8.79
CA ALA A 25 5.35 -18.89 -9.57
C ALA A 25 4.18 -18.24 -8.80
N CYS A 26 4.35 -17.92 -7.52
CA CYS A 26 3.27 -17.34 -6.71
C CYS A 26 3.79 -16.44 -5.59
N ALA A 27 2.90 -15.65 -5.01
CA ALA A 27 3.18 -14.89 -3.81
C ALA A 27 3.48 -15.84 -2.64
N PRO A 28 4.30 -15.44 -1.68
CA PRO A 28 4.47 -16.18 -0.44
C PRO A 28 3.16 -16.22 0.35
N GLN A 29 3.02 -17.19 1.25
CA GLN A 29 1.84 -17.32 2.08
C GLN A 29 1.71 -16.14 3.06
N ALA A 30 2.82 -15.68 3.60
CA ALA A 30 2.87 -14.53 4.49
C ALA A 30 4.13 -13.71 4.22
N GLN A 31 4.01 -12.40 4.36
CA GLN A 31 5.13 -11.49 4.12
C GLN A 31 5.06 -10.26 5.03
N HIS A 32 6.23 -9.70 5.26
CA HIS A 32 6.44 -8.43 5.89
C HIS A 32 7.26 -7.54 4.97
N VAL A 33 6.79 -6.33 4.72
CA VAL A 33 7.52 -5.32 3.95
C VAL A 33 7.66 -4.06 4.78
N LYS A 34 8.89 -3.59 4.89
CA LYS A 34 9.24 -2.33 5.52
C LYS A 34 9.61 -1.33 4.43
N MET A 35 9.03 -0.13 4.49
CA MET A 35 9.31 0.97 3.58
C MET A 35 9.64 2.22 4.35
N ILE A 36 10.66 2.94 3.92
CA ILE A 36 11.09 4.19 4.55
C ILE A 36 10.87 5.34 3.57
N PHE A 37 10.10 6.32 3.99
CA PHE A 37 9.83 7.54 3.25
C PHE A 37 10.64 8.68 3.81
N PRO A 38 11.25 9.52 2.97
CA PRO A 38 12.14 10.58 3.42
C PRO A 38 11.42 11.61 4.28
N ALA A 39 12.19 12.32 5.08
CA ALA A 39 11.69 13.49 5.78
C ALA A 39 11.11 14.51 4.80
N ARG A 40 10.06 15.19 5.23
CA ARG A 40 9.36 16.20 4.43
C ARG A 40 9.25 17.48 5.21
N GLU A 41 9.44 18.58 4.52
CA GLU A 41 9.35 19.91 5.10
C GLU A 41 8.14 20.67 4.56
N ASN A 42 7.75 21.73 5.24
CA ASN A 42 6.71 22.66 4.80
C ASN A 42 5.33 22.03 4.56
N MET A 43 5.01 20.98 5.28
CA MET A 43 3.69 20.36 5.26
C MET A 43 2.91 20.69 6.54
N PRO A 44 2.07 21.73 6.55
CA PRO A 44 1.27 22.05 7.74
C PRO A 44 0.43 20.83 8.15
N LYS A 45 0.51 20.46 9.43
CA LYS A 45 -0.20 19.34 10.06
C LYS A 45 0.30 17.93 9.70
N VAL A 46 1.19 17.76 8.75
CA VAL A 46 1.78 16.47 8.34
C VAL A 46 3.29 16.54 8.14
N ALA A 47 3.95 17.58 8.67
CA ALA A 47 5.40 17.67 8.70
C ALA A 47 5.95 16.55 9.58
N MET A 48 6.75 15.69 8.99
CA MET A 48 7.27 14.49 9.64
C MET A 48 8.74 14.32 9.25
N PRO A 49 9.60 13.95 10.20
CA PRO A 49 11.01 13.76 9.90
C PRO A 49 11.20 12.63 8.87
N GLU A 50 10.77 11.45 9.19
CA GLU A 50 10.82 10.26 8.34
C GLU A 50 9.61 9.39 8.68
N VAL A 51 9.07 8.70 7.71
CA VAL A 51 7.95 7.79 7.93
C VAL A 51 8.38 6.38 7.58
N GLU A 52 8.19 5.48 8.51
CA GLU A 52 8.36 4.06 8.33
C GLU A 52 7.01 3.39 8.21
N ILE A 53 6.80 2.62 7.15
CA ILE A 53 5.60 1.80 6.95
C ILE A 53 5.98 0.34 7.03
N HIS A 54 5.26 -0.41 7.85
CA HIS A 54 5.30 -1.86 7.91
C HIS A 54 4.00 -2.44 7.38
N TRP A 55 4.12 -3.27 6.37
CA TRP A 55 3.02 -4.06 5.82
C TRP A 55 3.15 -5.50 6.28
N TYR A 56 2.09 -6.04 6.81
CA TYR A 56 1.99 -7.43 7.24
C TYR A 56 0.79 -8.08 6.55
N ASP A 57 0.94 -9.29 6.06
CA ASP A 57 -0.17 -10.09 5.55
C ASP A 57 0.02 -11.59 5.80
N GLY A 58 -0.90 -12.41 5.28
CA GLY A 58 -0.85 -13.86 5.44
C GLY A 58 -1.04 -14.35 6.87
N GLY A 59 -1.64 -13.56 7.74
CA GLY A 59 -1.84 -13.89 9.16
C GLY A 59 -0.75 -13.36 10.08
N MET A 60 0.32 -12.78 9.54
CA MET A 60 1.30 -12.06 10.35
C MET A 60 0.68 -10.79 10.93
N MET A 61 0.98 -10.50 12.17
CA MET A 61 0.46 -9.35 12.90
C MET A 61 1.61 -8.46 13.36
N PRO A 62 1.43 -7.14 13.38
CA PRO A 62 2.37 -6.26 14.02
C PRO A 62 2.39 -6.47 15.55
N GLU A 63 3.42 -5.96 16.18
CA GLU A 63 3.46 -5.88 17.65
C GLU A 63 2.24 -5.09 18.17
N ARG A 64 1.67 -5.59 19.28
CA ARG A 64 0.54 -4.89 19.91
C ARG A 64 0.99 -3.55 20.46
N PRO A 65 0.30 -2.45 20.14
CA PRO A 65 0.64 -1.16 20.70
C PRO A 65 0.61 -1.17 22.23
N LYS A 66 1.58 -0.55 22.85
CA LYS A 66 1.61 -0.40 24.31
C LYS A 66 0.32 0.26 24.82
N GLY A 67 -0.35 -0.38 25.79
CA GLY A 67 -1.63 0.08 26.31
C GLY A 67 -2.86 -0.35 25.49
N PHE A 68 -2.66 -1.19 24.48
CA PHE A 68 -3.80 -1.77 23.76
C PHE A 68 -4.57 -2.72 24.72
N PRO A 69 -5.92 -2.62 24.80
CA PRO A 69 -6.71 -3.36 25.78
C PRO A 69 -6.48 -4.88 25.69
N GLU A 70 -6.30 -5.49 26.84
CA GLU A 70 -6.20 -6.97 26.94
C GLU A 70 -7.49 -7.62 26.47
N GLY A 71 -7.39 -8.81 25.89
CA GLY A 71 -8.53 -9.56 25.36
C GLY A 71 -9.17 -8.98 24.12
N LYS A 72 -8.88 -7.73 23.75
CA LYS A 72 -9.39 -7.14 22.50
C LYS A 72 -8.59 -7.65 21.31
N GLN A 73 -9.28 -8.10 20.27
CA GLN A 73 -8.62 -8.48 19.04
C GLN A 73 -8.03 -7.25 18.33
N LEU A 74 -6.78 -7.35 17.89
CA LEU A 74 -6.13 -6.28 17.14
C LEU A 74 -6.78 -6.13 15.76
N MET A 75 -7.01 -7.24 15.08
CA MET A 75 -7.66 -7.26 13.76
C MET A 75 -9.19 -7.30 13.92
N GLN A 76 -9.86 -6.37 13.26
CA GLN A 76 -11.33 -6.39 13.18
C GLN A 76 -11.80 -7.30 12.06
N SER A 77 -13.01 -7.85 12.18
CA SER A 77 -13.66 -8.60 11.09
C SER A 77 -13.76 -7.74 9.83
N GLY A 78 -13.26 -8.24 8.70
CA GLY A 78 -13.30 -7.51 7.43
C GLY A 78 -11.95 -7.25 6.79
N GLY A 79 -10.88 -7.83 7.32
CA GLY A 79 -9.66 -8.01 6.54
C GLY A 79 -8.64 -6.89 6.58
N GLY A 80 -8.42 -6.28 7.73
CA GLY A 80 -7.25 -5.41 7.86
C GLY A 80 -7.44 -4.25 8.83
N LEU A 81 -6.34 -3.76 9.33
CA LEU A 81 -6.32 -2.54 10.13
C LEU A 81 -5.11 -1.70 9.75
N THR A 82 -5.16 -0.43 10.11
CA THR A 82 -4.01 0.46 10.03
C THR A 82 -3.76 1.06 11.41
N ILE A 83 -2.51 1.02 11.84
CA ILE A 83 -2.05 1.64 13.09
C ILE A 83 -1.11 2.78 12.72
N PHE A 84 -1.39 3.97 13.22
CA PHE A 84 -0.53 5.13 13.11
C PHE A 84 0.08 5.42 14.47
N HIS A 85 1.36 5.18 14.61
CA HIS A 85 2.13 5.52 15.80
C HIS A 85 2.55 6.99 15.73
N GLY A 86 1.85 7.84 16.45
CA GLY A 86 2.18 9.26 16.54
C GLY A 86 2.99 9.56 17.80
N THR A 87 3.57 10.74 17.86
CA THR A 87 4.34 11.21 19.02
C THR A 87 3.49 11.48 20.26
N LYS A 88 2.20 11.70 20.09
CA LYS A 88 1.25 12.03 21.19
C LYS A 88 0.25 10.92 21.47
N ASP A 89 -0.07 10.12 20.49
CA ASP A 89 -1.11 9.09 20.59
C ASP A 89 -0.96 8.07 19.45
N THR A 90 -1.65 6.95 19.59
CA THR A 90 -1.76 5.94 18.52
C THR A 90 -3.17 5.95 17.97
N LEU A 91 -3.29 6.17 16.65
CA LEU A 91 -4.56 6.10 15.94
C LEU A 91 -4.69 4.72 15.29
N ILE A 92 -5.83 4.09 15.51
CA ILE A 92 -6.15 2.78 14.92
C ILE A 92 -7.44 2.92 14.12
N CYS A 93 -7.47 2.37 12.92
CA CYS A 93 -8.68 2.31 12.10
C CYS A 93 -8.75 0.97 11.35
N GLY A 94 -9.95 0.57 11.02
CA GLY A 94 -10.20 -0.61 10.20
C GLY A 94 -9.89 -0.38 8.71
N CYS A 95 -10.20 -1.40 7.92
CA CYS A 95 -10.10 -1.34 6.47
C CYS A 95 -10.86 -0.11 5.94
N TYR A 96 -10.33 0.54 4.92
CA TYR A 96 -10.85 1.80 4.35
C TYR A 96 -10.94 2.99 5.33
N GLY A 97 -10.16 2.99 6.42
CA GLY A 97 -10.20 4.06 7.42
C GLY A 97 -11.46 4.04 8.28
N GLN A 98 -12.16 2.91 8.35
CA GLN A 98 -13.40 2.80 9.12
C GLN A 98 -13.13 2.84 10.63
N ASN A 99 -14.10 3.41 11.37
CA ASN A 99 -14.11 3.41 12.81
C ASN A 99 -12.77 3.85 13.45
N PRO A 100 -12.24 5.03 13.09
CA PRO A 100 -10.98 5.50 13.66
C PRO A 100 -11.15 5.81 15.15
N TRP A 101 -10.18 5.40 15.93
CA TRP A 101 -10.13 5.68 17.36
C TRP A 101 -8.70 5.87 17.86
N LEU A 102 -8.55 6.65 18.90
CA LEU A 102 -7.29 6.92 19.56
C LEU A 102 -7.12 5.99 20.77
N LEU A 103 -5.93 5.45 20.94
CA LEU A 103 -5.64 4.49 22.01
C LEU A 103 -5.82 5.10 23.40
N SER A 104 -5.58 6.41 23.56
CA SER A 104 -5.87 7.15 24.78
C SER A 104 -7.35 7.27 25.14
N GLY A 105 -8.26 6.86 24.24
CA GLY A 105 -9.71 7.05 24.41
C GLY A 105 -10.20 8.45 24.07
N ARG A 106 -9.31 9.40 23.75
CA ARG A 106 -9.69 10.73 23.29
C ARG A 106 -10.48 10.63 21.99
N LYS A 107 -11.55 11.38 21.85
CA LYS A 107 -12.33 11.43 20.60
C LYS A 107 -11.58 12.25 19.55
N PRO A 108 -11.31 11.69 18.36
CA PRO A 108 -10.73 12.46 17.27
C PRO A 108 -11.67 13.59 16.85
N ASN A 109 -11.15 14.79 16.64
CA ASN A 109 -11.89 15.85 15.99
C ASN A 109 -11.74 15.67 14.47
N ALA A 110 -12.60 14.84 13.89
CA ALA A 110 -12.59 14.54 12.47
C ALA A 110 -13.65 15.38 11.75
N PRO A 111 -13.26 16.26 10.81
CA PRO A 111 -14.23 16.96 9.99
C PRO A 111 -14.98 15.98 9.08
N LYS A 112 -16.26 16.29 8.79
CA LYS A 112 -16.98 15.54 7.76
C LYS A 112 -16.27 15.67 6.44
N VAL A 113 -15.87 14.53 5.87
CA VAL A 113 -15.34 14.46 4.50
C VAL A 113 -16.52 14.30 3.54
N CYS A 114 -16.76 15.30 2.70
CA CYS A 114 -17.74 15.18 1.63
C CYS A 114 -17.25 14.16 0.58
N ARG A 115 -18.11 13.22 0.23
CA ARG A 115 -17.86 12.36 -0.92
C ARG A 115 -18.05 13.19 -2.19
N ARG A 116 -17.12 13.08 -3.13
CA ARG A 116 -17.25 13.76 -4.44
C ARG A 116 -18.36 13.17 -5.27
N VAL A 117 -18.60 11.87 -5.16
CA VAL A 117 -19.68 11.18 -5.88
C VAL A 117 -20.93 11.20 -5.03
N PRO A 118 -22.06 11.76 -5.51
CA PRO A 118 -23.33 11.72 -4.79
C PRO A 118 -23.76 10.31 -4.44
N LYS A 119 -24.38 10.12 -3.28
CA LYS A 119 -24.91 8.81 -2.84
C LYS A 119 -25.86 8.14 -3.86
N ALA A 120 -26.56 8.96 -4.64
CA ALA A 120 -27.48 8.50 -5.68
C ALA A 120 -26.78 7.80 -6.88
N MET A 121 -25.47 7.99 -7.03
CA MET A 121 -24.70 7.27 -8.05
C MET A 121 -24.07 6.04 -7.39
N ASN A 122 -24.77 4.91 -7.45
CA ASN A 122 -24.25 3.61 -7.02
C ASN A 122 -23.05 3.23 -7.88
N GLY A 123 -21.83 3.37 -7.37
CA GLY A 123 -20.68 2.95 -8.16
C GLY A 123 -19.31 3.45 -7.67
N GLY A 124 -19.26 4.19 -6.57
CA GLY A 124 -18.00 4.53 -5.91
C GLY A 124 -16.93 5.14 -6.82
N HIS A 125 -15.75 4.56 -6.84
CA HIS A 125 -14.59 5.06 -7.58
C HIS A 125 -14.74 4.91 -9.09
N GLU A 126 -15.37 3.85 -9.55
CA GLU A 126 -15.61 3.58 -10.97
C GLU A 126 -16.51 4.68 -11.58
N MET A 127 -17.55 5.06 -10.87
CA MET A 127 -18.43 6.13 -11.31
C MET A 127 -17.82 7.53 -11.19
N ASP A 128 -16.92 7.75 -10.23
CA ASP A 128 -16.14 8.99 -10.17
C ASP A 128 -15.22 9.12 -11.40
N TRP A 129 -14.64 8.02 -11.86
CA TRP A 129 -13.86 7.96 -13.08
C TRP A 129 -14.72 8.21 -14.34
N VAL A 130 -15.85 7.51 -14.47
CA VAL A 130 -16.79 7.70 -15.58
C VAL A 130 -17.29 9.15 -15.65
N ARG A 131 -17.59 9.76 -14.50
CA ARG A 131 -17.94 11.18 -14.41
C ARG A 131 -16.86 12.06 -15.00
N ALA A 132 -15.62 11.87 -14.55
CA ALA A 132 -14.49 12.67 -15.03
C ALA A 132 -14.22 12.49 -16.52
N CYS A 133 -14.45 11.30 -17.07
CA CYS A 133 -14.34 11.07 -18.52
C CYS A 133 -15.39 11.83 -19.34
N LYS A 134 -16.58 12.07 -18.77
CA LYS A 134 -17.68 12.77 -19.43
C LYS A 134 -17.62 14.30 -19.28
N GLU A 135 -16.86 14.80 -18.31
CA GLU A 135 -16.70 16.24 -18.09
C GLU A 135 -15.78 16.87 -19.11
N ASP A 136 -16.09 18.09 -19.50
CA ASP A 136 -15.19 18.90 -20.34
C ASP A 136 -13.84 19.12 -19.66
N LYS A 137 -12.76 19.11 -20.45
CA LYS A 137 -11.40 19.27 -19.93
C LYS A 137 -11.20 20.56 -19.13
N SER A 138 -11.85 21.64 -19.54
CA SER A 138 -11.71 22.95 -18.90
C SER A 138 -12.32 23.01 -17.49
N ASN A 139 -13.33 22.18 -17.23
CA ASN A 139 -14.08 22.16 -15.97
C ASN A 139 -13.96 20.83 -15.21
N ARG A 140 -13.09 19.94 -15.67
CA ARG A 140 -12.97 18.60 -15.10
C ARG A 140 -12.50 18.65 -13.67
N ILE A 141 -13.28 18.04 -12.79
CA ILE A 141 -12.87 17.77 -11.41
C ILE A 141 -12.11 16.45 -11.39
N MET A 142 -10.84 16.48 -10.96
CA MET A 142 -10.02 15.29 -10.88
C MET A 142 -10.66 14.23 -9.97
N THR A 143 -10.50 12.99 -10.36
CA THR A 143 -10.96 11.85 -9.55
C THR A 143 -10.14 11.75 -8.27
N LYS A 144 -10.67 11.04 -7.27
CA LYS A 144 -9.92 10.82 -6.02
C LYS A 144 -8.74 9.86 -6.14
N SER A 145 -8.69 9.12 -7.24
CA SER A 145 -7.63 8.15 -7.54
C SER A 145 -7.08 8.41 -8.94
N ASP A 146 -6.76 9.68 -9.23
CA ASP A 146 -6.11 10.05 -10.47
C ASP A 146 -4.66 9.52 -10.52
N PHE A 147 -4.05 9.58 -11.69
CA PHE A 147 -2.72 9.02 -11.89
C PHE A 147 -1.61 9.69 -11.09
N SER A 148 -1.79 10.96 -10.70
CA SER A 148 -0.81 11.63 -9.84
C SER A 148 -0.75 11.06 -8.43
N GLU A 149 -1.82 10.41 -7.98
CA GLU A 149 -1.85 9.67 -6.73
C GLU A 149 -1.62 8.16 -6.96
N ALA A 150 -2.30 7.59 -7.95
CA ALA A 150 -2.24 6.15 -8.22
C ALA A 150 -0.87 5.69 -8.74
N GLY A 151 -0.17 6.52 -9.49
CA GLY A 151 1.17 6.21 -10.00
C GLY A 151 2.18 5.94 -8.89
N PRO A 152 2.50 6.92 -8.03
CA PRO A 152 3.43 6.72 -6.92
C PRO A 152 3.00 5.63 -5.95
N MET A 153 1.70 5.47 -5.73
CA MET A 153 1.19 4.39 -4.89
C MET A 153 1.45 3.00 -5.49
N ASN A 154 1.22 2.83 -6.79
CA ASN A 154 1.50 1.56 -7.46
C ASN A 154 3.00 1.26 -7.52
N GLU A 155 3.83 2.27 -7.72
CA GLU A 155 5.28 2.13 -7.64
C GLU A 155 5.71 1.63 -6.26
N MET A 156 5.20 2.24 -5.19
CA MET A 156 5.45 1.77 -3.82
C MET A 156 5.07 0.29 -3.65
N VAL A 157 3.92 -0.13 -4.16
CA VAL A 157 3.48 -1.53 -4.09
C VAL A 157 4.42 -2.45 -4.88
N ALA A 158 4.80 -2.04 -6.09
CA ALA A 158 5.74 -2.80 -6.92
C ALA A 158 7.11 -2.95 -6.23
N MET A 159 7.61 -1.90 -5.59
CA MET A 159 8.84 -1.97 -4.79
C MET A 159 8.74 -3.01 -3.67
N GLY A 160 7.61 -3.08 -2.98
CA GLY A 160 7.36 -4.10 -1.97
C GLY A 160 7.45 -5.52 -2.53
N VAL A 161 6.86 -5.75 -3.70
CA VAL A 161 6.95 -7.05 -4.40
C VAL A 161 8.39 -7.36 -4.78
N LEU A 162 9.13 -6.39 -5.31
CA LEU A 162 10.53 -6.57 -5.66
C LEU A 162 11.40 -6.84 -4.43
N ALA A 163 11.15 -6.18 -3.31
CA ALA A 163 11.87 -6.43 -2.06
C ALA A 163 11.68 -7.88 -1.58
N ILE A 164 10.48 -8.42 -1.68
CA ILE A 164 10.23 -9.84 -1.38
C ILE A 164 10.99 -10.75 -2.35
N ARG A 165 11.01 -10.42 -3.63
CA ARG A 165 11.74 -11.21 -4.64
C ARG A 165 13.26 -11.17 -4.47
N LEU A 166 13.77 -10.08 -3.96
CA LEU A 166 15.20 -9.84 -3.74
C LEU A 166 15.65 -10.09 -2.28
N GLN A 167 14.77 -10.62 -1.43
CA GLN A 167 15.08 -10.79 -0.02
C GLN A 167 16.36 -11.62 0.25
N ALA A 168 16.73 -12.51 -0.65
CA ALA A 168 17.95 -13.31 -0.56
C ALA A 168 19.24 -12.48 -0.60
N LEU A 169 19.19 -11.23 -1.05
CA LEU A 169 20.32 -10.30 -1.00
C LEU A 169 20.67 -9.86 0.40
N ASN A 170 19.78 -10.07 1.37
CA ASN A 170 19.99 -9.75 2.80
C ASN A 170 20.42 -8.30 3.05
N LYS A 171 19.82 -7.36 2.35
CA LYS A 171 20.10 -5.94 2.51
C LYS A 171 18.87 -5.08 2.28
N THR A 172 18.86 -3.90 2.86
CA THR A 172 17.89 -2.87 2.55
C THR A 172 18.14 -2.37 1.13
N LEU A 173 17.13 -2.36 0.29
CA LEU A 173 17.20 -1.87 -1.07
C LEU A 173 16.97 -0.37 -1.09
N GLU A 174 17.80 0.36 -1.84
CA GLU A 174 17.70 1.81 -1.99
C GLU A 174 17.11 2.16 -3.35
N TRP A 175 16.10 3.02 -3.34
CA TRP A 175 15.31 3.36 -4.52
C TRP A 175 15.49 4.81 -4.92
N ASP A 176 15.73 5.02 -6.21
CA ASP A 176 15.67 6.31 -6.87
C ASP A 176 14.35 6.40 -7.66
N GLY A 177 13.36 7.09 -7.09
CA GLY A 177 12.05 7.24 -7.72
C GLY A 177 12.08 8.09 -8.99
N ALA A 178 13.05 8.99 -9.14
CA ALA A 178 13.16 9.82 -10.34
C ALA A 178 13.61 9.00 -11.56
N ASN A 179 14.52 8.06 -11.34
CA ASN A 179 15.04 7.18 -12.38
C ASN A 179 14.39 5.79 -12.39
N MET A 180 13.45 5.53 -11.47
CA MET A 180 12.72 4.26 -11.32
C MET A 180 13.66 3.04 -11.27
N CYS A 181 14.72 3.12 -10.47
CA CYS A 181 15.70 2.05 -10.33
C CYS A 181 16.21 1.90 -8.88
N PHE A 182 16.68 0.71 -8.56
CA PHE A 182 17.47 0.50 -7.34
C PHE A 182 18.91 0.95 -7.55
N THR A 183 19.46 1.70 -6.60
CA THR A 183 20.81 2.26 -6.70
C THR A 183 21.89 1.36 -6.11
N ASN A 184 21.51 0.38 -5.33
CA ASN A 184 22.44 -0.50 -4.62
C ASN A 184 22.33 -1.99 -5.01
N ILE A 185 21.79 -2.27 -6.18
CA ILE A 185 21.78 -3.60 -6.79
C ILE A 185 22.77 -3.61 -7.95
N GLY A 186 23.61 -4.65 -8.01
CA GLY A 186 24.56 -4.81 -9.11
C GLY A 186 23.87 -5.29 -10.40
N ASP A 187 24.44 -4.94 -11.54
CA ASP A 187 23.89 -5.26 -12.87
C ASP A 187 23.76 -6.77 -13.14
N ASN A 188 24.48 -7.60 -12.40
CA ASN A 188 24.42 -9.07 -12.51
C ASN A 188 23.38 -9.73 -11.58
N GLU A 189 22.71 -8.95 -10.75
CA GLU A 189 21.66 -9.47 -9.89
C GLU A 189 20.40 -9.75 -10.70
N THR A 190 20.07 -11.01 -10.84
CA THR A 190 18.90 -11.44 -11.60
C THR A 190 17.77 -11.88 -10.68
N ILE A 191 16.62 -11.30 -10.87
CA ILE A 191 15.38 -11.81 -10.29
C ILE A 191 14.88 -12.93 -11.22
N ARG A 192 14.74 -14.12 -10.71
CA ARG A 192 13.95 -15.13 -11.41
C ARG A 192 12.47 -14.75 -11.32
N THR A 193 12.02 -14.09 -12.33
CA THR A 193 10.58 -14.02 -12.60
C THR A 193 10.24 -15.25 -13.41
N VAL A 194 9.63 -16.23 -12.79
CA VAL A 194 9.06 -17.33 -13.54
C VAL A 194 7.68 -16.91 -14.00
N ILE A 195 7.65 -16.61 -15.27
CA ILE A 195 6.41 -16.69 -16.03
C ILE A 195 6.13 -18.15 -16.19
N LYS A 196 5.22 -18.67 -15.42
CA LYS A 196 4.69 -19.98 -15.71
C LYS A 196 3.30 -19.77 -16.30
N ASP A 197 3.12 -20.24 -17.50
CA ASP A 197 1.81 -20.48 -18.09
C ASP A 197 1.08 -21.53 -17.24
N GLY A 198 0.66 -21.14 -16.06
CA GLY A 198 -0.06 -21.97 -15.13
C GLY A 198 -1.21 -21.16 -14.57
N PHE A 199 -2.39 -21.46 -14.99
CA PHE A 199 -3.57 -20.95 -14.32
C PHE A 199 -4.18 -22.06 -13.48
N LYS A 200 -4.68 -21.69 -12.31
CA LYS A 200 -5.58 -22.53 -11.54
C LYS A 200 -7.01 -22.13 -11.86
N ILE A 201 -7.87 -23.11 -12.00
CA ILE A 201 -9.30 -22.85 -12.09
C ILE A 201 -9.84 -22.73 -10.67
N HIS A 202 -10.40 -21.58 -10.34
CA HIS A 202 -11.11 -21.37 -9.10
C HIS A 202 -12.55 -20.98 -9.42
N ASN A 203 -13.51 -21.73 -8.89
CA ASN A 203 -14.93 -21.53 -9.18
C ASN A 203 -15.27 -21.47 -10.68
N GLY A 204 -14.62 -22.31 -11.49
CA GLY A 204 -14.85 -22.35 -12.94
C GLY A 204 -14.17 -21.26 -13.75
N HIS A 205 -13.46 -20.33 -13.10
CA HIS A 205 -12.74 -19.26 -13.77
C HIS A 205 -11.23 -19.49 -13.68
N PRO A 206 -10.47 -19.26 -14.79
CA PRO A 206 -9.04 -19.29 -14.74
C PRO A 206 -8.54 -18.15 -13.83
N THR A 207 -7.84 -18.51 -12.78
CA THR A 207 -7.15 -17.56 -11.91
C THR A 207 -5.67 -17.65 -12.18
N PHE A 208 -5.08 -16.54 -12.59
CA PHE A 208 -3.64 -16.42 -12.72
C PHE A 208 -3.06 -16.14 -11.35
N CYS A 209 -2.25 -17.06 -10.86
CA CYS A 209 -1.35 -16.76 -9.74
C CYS A 209 -0.14 -16.00 -10.31
N LEU A 210 -0.39 -14.83 -10.87
CA LEU A 210 0.63 -14.01 -11.49
C LEU A 210 1.08 -12.94 -10.53
N LEU A 211 2.32 -13.05 -10.20
CA LEU A 211 3.12 -11.91 -9.88
C LEU A 211 3.66 -11.33 -11.18
N TYR A 212 3.17 -10.17 -11.45
CA TYR A 212 3.56 -9.21 -12.45
C TYR A 212 5.00 -9.31 -12.87
N THR A 213 5.30 -9.62 -14.11
CA THR A 213 6.51 -9.13 -14.73
C THR A 213 6.75 -9.69 -16.09
N SER A 214 5.75 -9.82 -16.88
CA SER A 214 6.08 -9.95 -18.27
C SER A 214 5.18 -9.11 -19.12
N PRO A 215 5.73 -8.41 -20.10
CA PRO A 215 4.92 -8.02 -21.22
C PRO A 215 4.23 -9.30 -21.72
N SER A 216 2.94 -9.20 -21.95
CA SER A 216 2.18 -10.26 -22.59
C SER A 216 2.95 -10.71 -23.84
N PRO A 217 3.17 -12.01 -24.05
CA PRO A 217 3.64 -12.47 -25.34
C PRO A 217 2.50 -12.33 -26.34
N ARG A 218 2.20 -11.11 -26.68
CA ARG A 218 1.41 -10.73 -27.83
C ARG A 218 2.23 -9.76 -28.62
N ASP A 219 3.25 -10.30 -29.19
CA ASP A 219 3.91 -9.74 -30.36
C ASP A 219 4.46 -10.90 -31.17
#